data_ae8e3127657a50fb4cc6ca51349cdb9c
#
_entry.id   ae8e3127657a50fb4cc6ca51349cdb9c
#
_cell.length_a   1.000
_cell.length_b   1.000
_cell.length_c   1.000
_cell.angle_alpha   90.00
_cell.angle_beta   90.00
_cell.angle_gamma   90.00
#
_symmetry.space_group_name_H-M   'P 1'
#
loop_
_entity.id
_entity.type
_entity.pdbx_description
1 polymer ?
#
loop_
_entity_poly.entity_id
_entity_poly.type
_entity_poly.pdbx_seq_one_letter_code
_entity_poly.pdbx_strand_id
1 'polypeptide(L)'
;MQDSTDFSSVYRTLDANFNRCQEGLRVLEEIARFSYNHSTLAACLKDLRHQLVHCFPEVWFSRFQSMRDVQGDVGRTTRSDDEYQRADLDAVFNANASRIKQSLRTLEEFSKPLSEQVASKVEELRYEFYRWESLASLSRTAAARMDHAEIYVLTEGLASNGQFENWLKGLMVAPPDV
;
A
#
# COMPACT_ATOMS: atom_id res chain seq x y z
N MET A 1 -20.85 26.78 -30.98
CA MET A 1 -19.73 27.04 -30.09
C MET A 1 -19.67 25.84 -29.16
N GLN A 2 -18.72 24.89 -29.38
CA GLN A 2 -18.47 23.82 -28.41
C GLN A 2 -17.76 24.47 -27.22
N ASP A 3 -18.41 24.46 -26.06
CA ASP A 3 -17.73 24.72 -24.80
C ASP A 3 -16.60 23.68 -24.67
N SER A 4 -15.40 24.11 -24.93
CA SER A 4 -14.23 23.28 -24.62
C SER A 4 -14.09 23.24 -23.11
N THR A 5 -14.68 22.20 -22.50
CA THR A 5 -14.52 21.98 -21.06
C THR A 5 -13.03 22.02 -20.72
N ASP A 6 -12.62 22.99 -19.94
CA ASP A 6 -11.22 23.11 -19.49
C ASP A 6 -10.92 22.04 -18.43
N PHE A 7 -10.19 21.01 -18.81
CA PHE A 7 -9.74 19.93 -17.92
C PHE A 7 -8.39 20.20 -17.26
N SER A 8 -7.85 21.41 -17.31
CA SER A 8 -6.54 21.73 -16.74
C SER A 8 -6.44 21.41 -15.23
N SER A 9 -7.48 21.75 -14.47
CA SER A 9 -7.56 21.42 -13.04
C SER A 9 -7.63 19.93 -12.78
N VAL A 10 -8.32 19.17 -13.64
CA VAL A 10 -8.40 17.70 -13.57
C VAL A 10 -7.02 17.09 -13.78
N TYR A 11 -6.29 17.49 -14.83
CA TYR A 11 -4.95 16.99 -15.08
C TYR A 11 -3.94 17.36 -13.98
N ARG A 12 -4.04 18.57 -13.39
CA ARG A 12 -3.22 18.96 -12.22
C ARG A 12 -3.49 18.05 -11.02
N THR A 13 -4.76 17.75 -10.74
CA THR A 13 -5.15 16.84 -9.65
C THR A 13 -4.64 15.43 -9.90
N LEU A 14 -4.76 14.93 -11.14
CA LEU A 14 -4.23 13.62 -11.52
C LEU A 14 -2.72 13.55 -11.39
N ASP A 15 -1.97 14.56 -11.87
CA ASP A 15 -0.51 14.62 -11.73
C ASP A 15 -0.07 14.55 -10.26
N ALA A 16 -0.65 15.39 -9.41
CA ALA A 16 -0.30 15.43 -7.99
C ALA A 16 -0.55 14.09 -7.29
N ASN A 17 -1.68 13.45 -7.56
CA ASN A 17 -2.05 12.18 -6.91
C ASN A 17 -1.32 10.99 -7.53
N PHE A 18 -1.00 11.00 -8.82
CA PHE A 18 -0.14 10.02 -9.45
C PHE A 18 1.25 10.00 -8.79
N ASN A 19 1.89 11.14 -8.62
CA ASN A 19 3.18 11.24 -7.96
C ASN A 19 3.11 10.81 -6.49
N ARG A 20 2.12 11.26 -5.72
CA ARG A 20 1.93 10.84 -4.31
C ARG A 20 1.74 9.33 -4.18
N CYS A 21 1.01 8.70 -5.10
CA CYS A 21 0.82 7.27 -5.11
C CYS A 21 2.12 6.53 -5.42
N GLN A 22 2.87 6.96 -6.46
CA GLN A 22 4.16 6.40 -6.83
C GLN A 22 5.18 6.48 -5.68
N GLU A 23 5.27 7.63 -5.04
CA GLU A 23 6.17 7.89 -3.90
C GLU A 23 5.79 7.01 -2.70
N GLY A 24 4.50 6.94 -2.36
CA GLY A 24 4.01 6.09 -1.27
C GLY A 24 4.30 4.61 -1.50
N LEU A 25 4.02 4.10 -2.71
CA LEU A 25 4.34 2.72 -3.10
C LEU A 25 5.84 2.44 -2.99
N ARG A 26 6.69 3.42 -3.39
CA ARG A 26 8.14 3.28 -3.27
C ARG A 26 8.60 3.20 -1.82
N VAL A 27 8.07 4.04 -0.93
CA VAL A 27 8.40 3.98 0.50
C VAL A 27 8.03 2.62 1.10
N LEU A 28 6.84 2.08 0.79
CA LEU A 28 6.44 0.75 1.28
C LEU A 28 7.30 -0.37 0.67
N GLU A 29 7.71 -0.26 -0.60
CA GLU A 29 8.65 -1.19 -1.24
C GLU A 29 9.99 -1.23 -0.49
N GLU A 30 10.54 -0.07 -0.09
CA GLU A 30 11.78 0.00 0.69
C GLU A 30 11.63 -0.61 2.08
N ILE A 31 10.50 -0.39 2.75
CA ILE A 31 10.20 -1.02 4.04
C ILE A 31 10.15 -2.55 3.89
N ALA A 32 9.44 -3.06 2.87
CA ALA A 32 9.35 -4.50 2.62
C ALA A 32 10.72 -5.12 2.32
N ARG A 33 11.60 -4.39 1.58
CA ARG A 33 12.93 -4.87 1.20
C ARG A 33 13.93 -4.84 2.35
N PHE A 34 14.04 -3.71 3.02
CA PHE A 34 15.17 -3.44 3.92
C PHE A 34 14.83 -3.64 5.41
N SER A 35 13.56 -3.48 5.78
CA SER A 35 13.15 -3.62 7.17
C SER A 35 12.53 -4.98 7.45
N TYR A 36 11.67 -5.46 6.54
CA TYR A 36 11.02 -6.77 6.71
C TYR A 36 11.77 -7.91 6.02
N ASN A 37 12.73 -7.59 5.15
CA ASN A 37 13.46 -8.56 4.32
C ASN A 37 12.53 -9.54 3.58
N HIS A 38 11.39 -9.05 3.10
CA HIS A 38 10.30 -9.84 2.55
C HIS A 38 10.19 -9.65 1.02
N SER A 39 10.85 -10.51 0.26
CA SER A 39 10.97 -10.41 -1.20
C SER A 39 9.62 -10.40 -1.94
N THR A 40 8.67 -11.24 -1.51
CA THR A 40 7.35 -11.32 -2.16
C THR A 40 6.55 -10.03 -1.98
N LEU A 41 6.49 -9.47 -0.76
CA LEU A 41 5.80 -8.20 -0.52
C LEU A 41 6.43 -7.06 -1.30
N ALA A 42 7.76 -7.03 -1.39
CA ALA A 42 8.48 -6.02 -2.18
C ALA A 42 8.20 -6.16 -3.69
N ALA A 43 8.19 -7.40 -4.20
CA ALA A 43 7.88 -7.67 -5.61
C ALA A 43 6.46 -7.23 -5.99
N CYS A 44 5.46 -7.52 -5.14
CA CYS A 44 4.08 -7.07 -5.35
C CYS A 44 3.97 -5.53 -5.41
N LEU A 45 4.65 -4.80 -4.51
CA LEU A 45 4.63 -3.33 -4.53
C LEU A 45 5.31 -2.75 -5.77
N LYS A 46 6.41 -3.36 -6.21
CA LYS A 46 7.06 -2.99 -7.46
C LYS A 46 6.12 -3.19 -8.64
N ASP A 47 5.38 -4.29 -8.67
CA ASP A 47 4.41 -4.58 -9.73
C ASP A 47 3.24 -3.59 -9.72
N LEU A 48 2.63 -3.32 -8.55
CA LEU A 48 1.60 -2.29 -8.38
C LEU A 48 2.06 -0.91 -8.89
N ARG A 49 3.31 -0.55 -8.62
CA ARG A 49 3.89 0.72 -9.09
C ARG A 49 4.03 0.76 -10.61
N HIS A 50 4.38 -0.35 -11.26
CA HIS A 50 4.43 -0.46 -12.72
C HIS A 50 3.01 -0.47 -13.32
N GLN A 51 2.09 -1.21 -12.73
CA GLN A 51 0.69 -1.24 -13.17
C GLN A 51 0.05 0.16 -13.12
N LEU A 52 0.34 0.96 -12.07
CA LEU A 52 -0.15 2.34 -11.98
C LEU A 52 0.24 3.18 -13.20
N VAL A 53 1.47 3.04 -13.71
CA VAL A 53 1.89 3.72 -14.94
C VAL A 53 1.06 3.25 -16.13
N HIS A 54 0.78 1.95 -16.24
CA HIS A 54 0.02 1.37 -17.35
C HIS A 54 -1.50 1.62 -17.29
N CYS A 55 -2.02 2.14 -16.17
CA CYS A 55 -3.42 2.58 -16.11
C CYS A 55 -3.68 3.77 -17.03
N PHE A 56 -2.68 4.64 -17.26
CA PHE A 56 -2.85 5.90 -17.96
C PHE A 56 -2.29 5.86 -19.38
N PRO A 57 -2.98 6.49 -20.37
CA PRO A 57 -2.43 6.68 -21.71
C PRO A 57 -1.15 7.54 -21.66
N GLU A 58 -0.18 7.21 -22.49
CA GLU A 58 1.11 7.91 -22.53
C GLU A 58 0.95 9.43 -22.76
N VAL A 59 -0.02 9.83 -23.59
CA VAL A 59 -0.32 11.23 -23.87
C VAL A 59 -0.75 12.02 -22.61
N TRP A 60 -1.26 11.36 -21.56
CA TRP A 60 -1.65 12.05 -20.32
C TRP A 60 -0.43 12.52 -19.55
N PHE A 61 0.69 11.81 -19.58
CA PHE A 61 1.90 12.23 -18.87
C PHE A 61 2.47 13.55 -19.40
N SER A 62 2.38 13.78 -20.72
CA SER A 62 2.73 15.08 -21.30
C SER A 62 1.81 16.19 -20.82
N ARG A 63 0.50 15.90 -20.64
CA ARG A 63 -0.47 16.86 -20.08
C ARG A 63 -0.23 17.08 -18.58
N PHE A 64 0.08 16.04 -17.82
CA PHE A 64 0.46 16.18 -16.41
C PHE A 64 1.61 17.17 -16.25
N GLN A 65 2.65 17.00 -17.04
CA GLN A 65 3.82 17.87 -16.97
C GLN A 65 3.51 19.31 -17.41
N SER A 66 2.75 19.51 -18.49
CA SER A 66 2.44 20.84 -19.01
C SER A 66 1.48 21.64 -18.13
N MET A 67 0.60 20.96 -17.36
CA MET A 67 -0.37 21.60 -16.47
C MET A 67 0.13 21.74 -15.02
N ARG A 68 1.33 21.26 -14.71
CA ARG A 68 1.91 21.34 -13.38
C ARG A 68 2.20 22.79 -13.01
N ASP A 69 1.61 23.25 -11.89
CA ASP A 69 1.82 24.57 -11.34
C ASP A 69 2.10 24.44 -9.83
N VAL A 70 3.39 24.37 -9.51
CA VAL A 70 3.86 24.22 -8.12
C VAL A 70 3.76 25.54 -7.36
N GLN A 71 3.86 26.68 -8.04
CA GLN A 71 3.83 27.99 -7.39
C GLN A 71 2.41 28.43 -7.03
N GLY A 72 1.44 28.09 -7.88
CA GLY A 72 0.01 28.38 -7.67
C GLY A 72 -0.72 27.35 -6.81
N ASP A 73 -0.04 26.35 -6.23
CA ASP A 73 -0.67 25.39 -5.34
C ASP A 73 -0.93 25.98 -3.95
N VAL A 74 -2.20 26.28 -3.68
CA VAL A 74 -2.69 26.83 -2.40
C VAL A 74 -2.43 25.90 -1.20
N GLY A 75 -2.25 24.59 -1.44
CA GLY A 75 -1.93 23.61 -0.40
C GLY A 75 -0.48 23.65 0.07
N ARG A 76 0.42 24.28 -0.69
CA ARG A 76 1.86 24.33 -0.40
C ARG A 76 2.19 24.98 0.94
N THR A 77 1.43 25.96 1.36
CA THR A 77 1.63 26.70 2.61
C THR A 77 0.84 26.13 3.79
N THR A 78 -0.05 25.18 3.53
CA THR A 78 -0.84 24.50 4.56
C THR A 78 0.00 23.39 5.17
N ARG A 79 0.46 23.61 6.40
CA ARG A 79 1.26 22.64 7.17
C ARG A 79 0.52 22.28 8.44
N SER A 80 0.56 21.00 8.84
CA SER A 80 0.20 20.54 10.17
C SER A 80 1.46 20.10 10.92
N ASP A 81 1.51 20.35 12.23
CA ASP A 81 2.67 20.02 13.07
C ASP A 81 2.98 18.52 13.08
N ASP A 82 1.97 17.68 12.85
CA ASP A 82 2.08 16.22 12.84
C ASP A 82 2.67 15.64 11.53
N GLU A 83 2.81 16.43 10.47
CA GLU A 83 3.30 15.94 9.17
C GLU A 83 4.76 15.46 9.22
N TYR A 84 5.57 16.05 10.10
CA TYR A 84 7.00 15.75 10.21
C TYR A 84 7.34 14.75 11.32
N GLN A 85 6.34 14.30 12.10
CA GLN A 85 6.59 13.39 13.20
C GLN A 85 6.13 11.96 12.82
N ARG A 86 7.04 11.02 13.00
CA ARG A 86 6.77 9.57 12.89
C ARG A 86 7.47 8.90 14.07
N ALA A 87 6.70 8.28 14.94
CA ALA A 87 7.22 7.67 16.17
C ALA A 87 8.11 6.45 15.86
N ASP A 88 7.74 5.67 14.84
CA ASP A 88 8.38 4.42 14.49
C ASP A 88 8.14 4.06 13.02
N LEU A 89 8.66 2.90 12.62
CA LEU A 89 8.51 2.38 11.26
C LEU A 89 7.05 2.04 10.92
N ASP A 90 6.26 1.62 11.90
CA ASP A 90 4.83 1.35 11.73
C ASP A 90 4.04 2.62 11.42
N ALA A 91 4.39 3.72 12.06
CA ALA A 91 3.82 5.03 11.74
C ALA A 91 4.18 5.48 10.31
N VAL A 92 5.41 5.21 9.85
CA VAL A 92 5.82 5.46 8.44
C VAL A 92 5.01 4.60 7.48
N PHE A 93 4.87 3.30 7.77
CA PHE A 93 4.08 2.36 6.96
C PHE A 93 2.63 2.83 6.85
N ASN A 94 1.95 3.06 7.97
CA ASN A 94 0.53 3.40 8.01
C ASN A 94 0.24 4.74 7.32
N ALA A 95 1.10 5.75 7.49
CA ALA A 95 0.96 7.03 6.82
C ALA A 95 1.07 6.91 5.29
N ASN A 96 2.02 6.11 4.79
CA ASN A 96 2.17 5.90 3.35
C ASN A 96 1.07 5.01 2.77
N ALA A 97 0.63 3.96 3.46
CA ALA A 97 -0.51 3.14 3.06
C ALA A 97 -1.80 3.99 2.95
N SER A 98 -2.05 4.86 3.93
CA SER A 98 -3.19 5.80 3.88
C SER A 98 -3.08 6.77 2.69
N ARG A 99 -1.90 7.33 2.44
CA ARG A 99 -1.63 8.25 1.32
C ARG A 99 -1.88 7.57 -0.03
N ILE A 100 -1.45 6.33 -0.19
CA ILE A 100 -1.70 5.54 -1.41
C ILE A 100 -3.20 5.34 -1.64
N LYS A 101 -3.95 4.91 -0.61
CA LYS A 101 -5.41 4.69 -0.70
C LYS A 101 -6.15 5.95 -1.09
N GLN A 102 -5.82 7.09 -0.48
CA GLN A 102 -6.42 8.39 -0.80
C GLN A 102 -6.08 8.83 -2.23
N SER A 103 -4.83 8.67 -2.64
CA SER A 103 -4.38 9.03 -3.99
C SER A 103 -5.04 8.16 -5.05
N LEU A 104 -5.13 6.83 -4.86
CA LEU A 104 -5.81 5.92 -5.79
C LEU A 104 -7.29 6.28 -5.91
N ARG A 105 -7.98 6.60 -4.80
CA ARG A 105 -9.38 7.04 -4.86
C ARG A 105 -9.54 8.35 -5.64
N THR A 106 -8.65 9.31 -5.42
CA THR A 106 -8.68 10.58 -6.16
C THR A 106 -8.41 10.35 -7.65
N LEU A 107 -7.43 9.52 -8.00
CA LEU A 107 -7.12 9.15 -9.38
C LEU A 107 -8.31 8.50 -10.08
N GLU A 108 -9.00 7.57 -9.41
CA GLU A 108 -10.21 6.93 -9.92
C GLU A 108 -11.31 7.96 -10.22
N GLU A 109 -11.66 8.82 -9.25
CA GLU A 109 -12.74 9.80 -9.42
C GLU A 109 -12.43 10.85 -10.49
N PHE A 110 -11.20 11.38 -10.49
CA PHE A 110 -10.80 12.41 -11.46
C PHE A 110 -10.51 11.87 -12.86
N SER A 111 -10.36 10.57 -13.03
CA SER A 111 -10.27 9.93 -14.35
C SER A 111 -11.65 9.76 -15.01
N LYS A 112 -12.74 9.63 -14.26
CA LYS A 112 -14.09 9.39 -14.80
C LYS A 112 -14.53 10.40 -15.86
N PRO A 113 -14.33 11.73 -15.70
CA PRO A 113 -14.70 12.70 -16.71
C PRO A 113 -13.90 12.60 -18.01
N LEU A 114 -12.72 11.95 -17.97
CA LEU A 114 -11.81 11.83 -19.10
C LEU A 114 -11.89 10.47 -19.78
N SER A 115 -11.99 9.38 -18.99
CA SER A 115 -12.03 8.00 -19.49
C SER A 115 -12.52 7.05 -18.39
N GLU A 116 -13.69 6.47 -18.59
CA GLU A 116 -14.24 5.42 -17.73
C GLU A 116 -13.31 4.18 -17.66
N GLN A 117 -12.66 3.84 -18.78
CA GLN A 117 -11.73 2.72 -18.84
C GLN A 117 -10.50 2.94 -17.93
N VAL A 118 -9.95 4.17 -17.90
CA VAL A 118 -8.84 4.51 -16.99
C VAL A 118 -9.32 4.42 -15.53
N ALA A 119 -10.49 4.96 -15.23
CA ALA A 119 -11.07 4.92 -13.90
C ALA A 119 -11.24 3.47 -13.40
N SER A 120 -11.76 2.56 -14.25
CA SER A 120 -11.90 1.13 -13.93
C SER A 120 -10.56 0.46 -13.62
N LYS A 121 -9.51 0.72 -14.41
CA LYS A 121 -8.17 0.19 -14.16
C LYS A 121 -7.60 0.67 -12.82
N VAL A 122 -7.79 1.94 -12.48
CA VAL A 122 -7.34 2.50 -11.20
C VAL A 122 -8.14 1.90 -10.04
N GLU A 123 -9.44 1.65 -10.21
CA GLU A 123 -10.26 0.96 -9.23
C GLU A 123 -9.74 -0.46 -8.96
N GLU A 124 -9.44 -1.25 -10.00
CA GLU A 124 -8.86 -2.58 -9.89
C GLU A 124 -7.55 -2.54 -9.08
N LEU A 125 -6.66 -1.60 -9.43
CA LEU A 125 -5.39 -1.40 -8.73
C LEU A 125 -5.58 -1.04 -7.26
N ARG A 126 -6.61 -0.23 -6.93
CA ARG A 126 -6.95 0.12 -5.54
C ARG A 126 -7.35 -1.11 -4.73
N TYR A 127 -8.14 -2.03 -5.29
CA TYR A 127 -8.49 -3.29 -4.63
C TYR A 127 -7.31 -4.24 -4.50
N GLU A 128 -6.39 -4.26 -5.47
CA GLU A 128 -5.14 -5.01 -5.35
C GLU A 128 -4.27 -4.48 -4.21
N PHE A 129 -4.17 -3.16 -4.07
CA PHE A 129 -3.45 -2.57 -2.95
C PHE A 129 -4.09 -2.91 -1.60
N TYR A 130 -5.42 -2.95 -1.48
CA TYR A 130 -6.10 -3.37 -0.25
C TYR A 130 -5.78 -4.83 0.12
N ARG A 131 -5.72 -5.74 -0.87
CA ARG A 131 -5.31 -7.12 -0.63
C ARG A 131 -3.87 -7.20 -0.15
N TRP A 132 -2.98 -6.45 -0.79
CA TRP A 132 -1.59 -6.36 -0.36
C TRP A 132 -1.45 -5.83 1.07
N GLU A 133 -2.13 -4.74 1.42
CA GLU A 133 -2.10 -4.13 2.76
C GLU A 133 -2.55 -5.13 3.83
N SER A 134 -3.60 -5.91 3.56
CA SER A 134 -4.09 -6.97 4.46
C SER A 134 -3.05 -8.06 4.68
N LEU A 135 -2.41 -8.54 3.62
CA LEU A 135 -1.35 -9.55 3.71
C LEU A 135 -0.11 -9.02 4.46
N ALA A 136 0.30 -7.79 4.18
CA ALA A 136 1.41 -7.16 4.89
C ALA A 136 1.13 -7.00 6.39
N SER A 137 -0.10 -6.62 6.77
CA SER A 137 -0.53 -6.53 8.16
C SER A 137 -0.50 -7.88 8.88
N LEU A 138 -0.98 -8.95 8.22
CA LEU A 138 -0.92 -10.31 8.76
C LEU A 138 0.52 -10.78 8.94
N SER A 139 1.41 -10.54 7.97
CA SER A 139 2.82 -10.91 8.05
C SER A 139 3.53 -10.18 9.20
N ARG A 140 3.25 -8.89 9.40
CA ARG A 140 3.80 -8.10 10.52
C ARG A 140 3.33 -8.64 11.88
N THR A 141 2.04 -8.93 12.01
CA THR A 141 1.47 -9.49 13.24
C THR A 141 2.05 -10.87 13.55
N ALA A 142 2.23 -11.71 12.53
CA ALA A 142 2.84 -13.01 12.69
C ALA A 142 4.31 -12.90 13.12
N ALA A 143 5.11 -12.04 12.45
CA ALA A 143 6.50 -11.80 12.82
C ALA A 143 6.64 -11.31 14.27
N ALA A 144 5.84 -10.31 14.69
CA ALA A 144 5.87 -9.80 16.06
C ALA A 144 5.49 -10.87 17.11
N ARG A 145 4.58 -11.78 16.78
CA ARG A 145 4.26 -12.91 17.67
C ARG A 145 5.41 -13.91 17.76
N MET A 146 6.09 -14.15 16.64
CA MET A 146 7.23 -15.08 16.61
C MET A 146 8.44 -14.53 17.37
N ASP A 147 8.69 -13.23 17.29
CA ASP A 147 9.80 -12.59 18.04
C ASP A 147 9.65 -12.68 19.55
N HIS A 148 8.44 -12.87 20.06
CA HIS A 148 8.14 -13.05 21.48
C HIS A 148 7.85 -14.50 21.88
N ALA A 149 7.91 -15.44 20.94
CA ALA A 149 7.67 -16.85 21.25
C ALA A 149 8.95 -17.51 21.76
N GLU A 150 8.91 -18.02 22.97
CA GLU A 150 10.03 -18.74 23.59
C GLU A 150 10.16 -20.18 23.08
N ILE A 151 9.03 -20.77 22.62
CA ILE A 151 8.99 -22.16 22.14
C ILE A 151 8.21 -22.24 20.82
N TYR A 152 8.80 -22.93 19.82
CA TYR A 152 8.16 -23.27 18.55
C TYR A 152 7.95 -24.78 18.49
N VAL A 153 6.71 -25.18 18.23
CA VAL A 153 6.39 -26.60 18.06
C VAL A 153 5.91 -26.85 16.65
N LEU A 154 6.68 -27.65 15.91
CA LEU A 154 6.30 -28.12 14.57
C LEU A 154 5.42 -29.36 14.71
N THR A 155 4.18 -29.30 14.25
CA THR A 155 3.18 -30.36 14.37
C THR A 155 2.90 -31.06 13.04
N GLU A 156 3.87 -31.10 12.12
CA GLU A 156 3.73 -31.80 10.86
C GLU A 156 3.31 -33.27 11.07
N GLY A 157 2.21 -33.67 10.45
CA GLY A 157 1.70 -35.04 10.48
C GLY A 157 0.87 -35.42 11.71
N LEU A 158 0.73 -34.58 12.73
CA LEU A 158 -0.08 -34.90 13.91
C LEU A 158 -1.59 -34.60 13.74
N ALA A 159 -1.96 -33.78 12.74
CA ALA A 159 -3.33 -33.31 12.55
C ALA A 159 -4.33 -34.39 12.08
N SER A 160 -3.87 -35.51 11.53
CA SER A 160 -4.73 -36.49 10.85
C SER A 160 -5.30 -37.59 11.76
N ASN A 161 -4.80 -37.80 12.99
CA ASN A 161 -5.10 -39.01 13.77
C ASN A 161 -5.63 -38.77 15.21
N GLY A 162 -6.09 -37.57 15.55
CA GLY A 162 -6.48 -37.26 16.95
C GLY A 162 -5.31 -37.28 17.95
N GLN A 163 -4.10 -37.58 17.51
CA GLN A 163 -2.89 -37.60 18.33
C GLN A 163 -2.48 -36.18 18.78
N PHE A 164 -2.85 -35.15 18.02
CA PHE A 164 -2.55 -33.77 18.35
C PHE A 164 -3.16 -33.31 19.67
N GLU A 165 -4.43 -33.63 19.90
CA GLU A 165 -5.10 -33.27 21.16
C GLU A 165 -4.48 -33.96 22.38
N ASN A 166 -4.09 -35.24 22.24
CA ASN A 166 -3.45 -35.98 23.32
C ASN A 166 -2.03 -35.48 23.61
N TRP A 167 -1.30 -35.10 22.57
CA TRP A 167 0.03 -34.51 22.68
C TRP A 167 -0.03 -33.11 23.30
N LEU A 168 -1.02 -32.26 22.93
CA LEU A 168 -1.23 -30.93 23.50
C LEU A 168 -1.58 -31.02 24.98
N LYS A 169 -2.41 -31.98 25.39
CA LYS A 169 -2.73 -32.26 26.79
C LYS A 169 -1.48 -32.67 27.58
N GLY A 170 -0.59 -33.45 26.96
CA GLY A 170 0.69 -33.85 27.56
C GLY A 170 1.61 -32.65 27.84
N LEU A 171 1.69 -31.70 26.92
CA LEU A 171 2.47 -30.47 27.11
C LEU A 171 1.93 -29.55 28.21
N MET A 172 0.60 -29.51 28.35
CA MET A 172 -0.05 -28.68 29.39
C MET A 172 0.09 -29.26 30.81
N VAL A 173 0.36 -30.56 30.92
CA VAL A 173 0.52 -31.25 32.23
C VAL A 173 1.98 -31.23 32.70
N ALA A 174 2.93 -31.16 31.81
CA ALA A 174 4.37 -31.08 32.11
C ALA A 174 4.97 -29.95 31.28
N PRO A 175 4.90 -28.69 31.75
CA PRO A 175 5.65 -27.63 31.09
C PRO A 175 7.14 -28.00 31.12
N PRO A 176 7.89 -27.78 30.05
CA PRO A 176 9.33 -28.03 30.06
C PRO A 176 9.96 -27.19 31.15
N ASP A 177 10.69 -27.84 32.02
CA ASP A 177 11.59 -27.16 32.96
C ASP A 177 12.58 -26.34 32.14
N VAL A 178 12.61 -25.02 32.37
CA VAL A 178 13.53 -24.07 31.78
C VAL A 178 14.83 -24.12 32.55
#